data_4b3cda4aa49ebe0cc8b914bf31940a95
#
_entry.id   4b3cda4aa49ebe0cc8b914bf31940a95
#
_cell.length_a   1.000
_cell.length_b   1.000
_cell.length_c   1.000
_cell.angle_alpha   90.00
_cell.angle_beta   90.00
_cell.angle_gamma   90.00
#
_symmetry.space_group_name_H-M   'P 1'
#
loop_
_entity.id
_entity.type
_entity.pdbx_description
1 polymer ?
#
loop_
_entity_poly.entity_id
_entity_poly.type
_entity_poly.pdbx_seq_one_letter_code
_entity_poly.pdbx_strand_id
1 'polypeptide(L)'
;MNTILGVIYGDDFTNSPQRKNVNAIAFAGTVVGQLVFGILSDYWSRRNSLLISTIILIIFSALSAGAYGAGGTLSSMLAALTAYRFLVGIGVGGEYPAGSVGAAESSNELKKGHRNRWFILFTDFQIDLGFVAGTLVPMICVLIFTENHLRAAWRVALGLGVVPPLSLLWLRIKLKEPEEYNRHRMTKYPYKLIIKFYWFRLLVVSIIWFIYDFLTYSFSIYSSAWIYLILGDDYPLWVSLGWATLINFFYVPGSFIGAFVSDWIGPKYALVLGVTAQGIIGFIMTGLYGYLDTPSHVAGFVVVYGIFLAVGEIGPGDNIGLIASKTCATAIRGQYYGIAAAMGKIGAFVGKRYLVMQHPRSYANSI
;
A
#
# COMPACT_ATOMS: atom_id res chain seq x y z
N MET A 1 -3.52 0.72 -13.72
CA MET A 1 -4.74 0.01 -14.14
C MET A 1 -5.84 0.96 -14.57
N ASN A 2 -6.30 1.92 -13.74
CA ASN A 2 -7.38 2.86 -14.14
C ASN A 2 -7.04 3.65 -15.41
N THR A 3 -5.81 4.13 -15.55
CA THR A 3 -5.34 4.84 -16.73
C THR A 3 -5.47 3.95 -17.98
N ILE A 4 -5.01 2.70 -17.89
CA ILE A 4 -5.11 1.75 -19.02
C ILE A 4 -6.59 1.43 -19.36
N LEU A 5 -7.43 1.19 -18.35
CA LEU A 5 -8.85 0.92 -18.56
C LEU A 5 -9.59 2.16 -19.11
N GLY A 6 -9.18 3.37 -18.70
CA GLY A 6 -9.70 4.62 -19.26
C GLY A 6 -9.42 4.75 -20.75
N VAL A 7 -8.19 4.47 -21.16
CA VAL A 7 -7.79 4.49 -22.59
C VAL A 7 -8.53 3.41 -23.40
N ILE A 8 -8.78 2.21 -22.83
CA ILE A 8 -9.48 1.12 -23.55
C ILE A 8 -10.97 1.37 -23.73
N TYR A 9 -11.64 1.85 -22.68
CA TYR A 9 -13.10 1.90 -22.60
C TYR A 9 -13.68 3.32 -22.61
N GLY A 10 -12.82 4.36 -22.62
CA GLY A 10 -13.22 5.75 -22.73
C GLY A 10 -14.31 6.15 -21.73
N ASP A 11 -15.34 6.83 -22.22
CA ASP A 11 -16.44 7.37 -21.42
C ASP A 11 -17.28 6.31 -20.70
N ASP A 12 -17.40 5.10 -21.28
CA ASP A 12 -18.11 3.99 -20.65
C ASP A 12 -17.48 3.57 -19.31
N PHE A 13 -16.16 3.66 -19.20
CA PHE A 13 -15.46 3.42 -17.95
C PHE A 13 -15.39 4.66 -17.07
N THR A 14 -15.08 5.83 -17.66
CA THR A 14 -14.83 7.07 -16.90
C THR A 14 -16.07 7.55 -16.16
N ASN A 15 -17.24 7.39 -16.76
CA ASN A 15 -18.54 7.75 -16.17
C ASN A 15 -19.17 6.64 -15.33
N SER A 16 -18.56 5.44 -15.30
CA SER A 16 -19.09 4.31 -14.54
C SER A 16 -18.93 4.47 -13.05
N PRO A 17 -19.92 4.08 -12.20
CA PRO A 17 -19.76 4.01 -10.76
C PRO A 17 -18.60 3.10 -10.33
N GLN A 18 -18.30 2.08 -11.14
CA GLN A 18 -17.28 1.08 -10.91
C GLN A 18 -15.86 1.65 -10.99
N ARG A 19 -15.59 2.70 -11.78
CA ARG A 19 -14.30 3.39 -11.83
C ARG A 19 -13.79 3.79 -10.44
N LYS A 20 -14.68 4.37 -9.62
CA LYS A 20 -14.36 4.78 -8.25
C LYS A 20 -14.16 3.59 -7.33
N ASN A 21 -14.94 2.54 -7.56
CA ASN A 21 -15.00 1.38 -6.67
C ASN A 21 -13.86 0.39 -6.89
N VAL A 22 -13.47 0.07 -8.13
CA VAL A 22 -12.48 -0.98 -8.46
C VAL A 22 -11.17 -0.84 -7.69
N ASN A 23 -10.69 0.38 -7.46
CA ASN A 23 -9.46 0.58 -6.68
C ASN A 23 -9.72 0.82 -5.19
N ALA A 24 -10.81 1.49 -4.83
CA ALA A 24 -11.10 1.79 -3.43
C ALA A 24 -11.51 0.54 -2.63
N ILE A 25 -12.21 -0.38 -3.27
CA ILE A 25 -12.74 -1.59 -2.63
C ILE A 25 -11.64 -2.50 -2.06
N ALA A 26 -10.45 -2.50 -2.66
CA ALA A 26 -9.32 -3.25 -2.15
C ALA A 26 -8.94 -2.80 -0.72
N PHE A 27 -9.00 -1.50 -0.43
CA PHE A 27 -8.76 -0.98 0.92
C PHE A 27 -9.83 -1.46 1.91
N ALA A 28 -11.10 -1.49 1.51
CA ALA A 28 -12.15 -2.05 2.35
C ALA A 28 -11.90 -3.53 2.65
N GLY A 29 -11.49 -4.31 1.64
CA GLY A 29 -11.04 -5.69 1.84
C GLY A 29 -9.86 -5.79 2.80
N THR A 30 -8.88 -4.88 2.67
CA THR A 30 -7.69 -4.85 3.54
C THR A 30 -8.07 -4.58 5.00
N VAL A 31 -9.02 -3.67 5.26
CA VAL A 31 -9.55 -3.42 6.61
C VAL A 31 -10.14 -4.70 7.20
N VAL A 32 -11.01 -5.40 6.45
CA VAL A 32 -11.57 -6.67 6.90
C VAL A 32 -10.47 -7.71 7.16
N GLY A 33 -9.51 -7.83 6.26
CA GLY A 33 -8.37 -8.73 6.42
C GLY A 33 -7.54 -8.42 7.66
N GLN A 34 -7.20 -7.15 7.89
CA GLN A 34 -6.41 -6.72 9.05
C GLN A 34 -7.10 -7.05 10.39
N LEU A 35 -8.40 -6.86 10.48
CA LEU A 35 -9.17 -7.19 11.69
C LEU A 35 -9.29 -8.70 11.91
N VAL A 36 -9.68 -9.45 10.86
CA VAL A 36 -9.85 -10.90 10.95
C VAL A 36 -8.53 -11.61 11.22
N PHE A 37 -7.49 -11.31 10.45
CA PHE A 37 -6.19 -11.94 10.62
C PHE A 37 -5.44 -11.42 11.85
N GLY A 38 -5.76 -10.23 12.36
CA GLY A 38 -5.30 -9.77 13.67
C GLY A 38 -5.72 -10.72 14.77
N ILE A 39 -6.99 -11.13 14.77
CA ILE A 39 -7.52 -12.13 15.71
C ILE A 39 -6.90 -13.50 15.43
N LEU A 40 -6.95 -13.98 14.19
CA LEU A 40 -6.47 -15.31 13.85
C LEU A 40 -4.98 -15.49 14.16
N SER A 41 -4.17 -14.48 13.93
CA SER A 41 -2.72 -14.54 14.17
C SER A 41 -2.39 -14.66 15.66
N ASP A 42 -3.16 -14.03 16.57
CA ASP A 42 -2.95 -14.14 18.01
C ASP A 42 -3.53 -15.44 18.59
N TYR A 43 -4.76 -15.82 18.18
CA TYR A 43 -5.45 -16.99 18.75
C TYR A 43 -4.98 -18.32 18.18
N TRP A 44 -4.66 -18.34 16.90
CA TRP A 44 -4.36 -19.58 16.22
C TRP A 44 -2.87 -19.73 15.91
N SER A 45 -2.32 -18.91 14.97
CA SER A 45 -0.94 -19.07 14.51
C SER A 45 -0.55 -17.94 13.56
N ARG A 46 0.64 -17.35 13.73
CA ARG A 46 1.23 -16.40 12.79
C ARG A 46 1.41 -17.04 11.41
N ARG A 47 2.05 -18.22 11.42
CA ARG A 47 2.35 -19.00 10.20
C ARG A 47 1.10 -19.38 9.43
N ASN A 48 0.10 -19.95 10.11
CA ASN A 48 -1.10 -20.42 9.42
C ASN A 48 -1.91 -19.24 8.86
N SER A 49 -1.97 -18.11 9.57
CA SER A 49 -2.57 -16.87 9.09
C SER A 49 -1.88 -16.38 7.82
N LEU A 50 -0.54 -16.37 7.78
CA LEU A 50 0.23 -16.03 6.59
C LEU A 50 -0.01 -17.00 5.42
N LEU A 51 -0.14 -18.28 5.68
CA LEU A 51 -0.42 -19.27 4.61
C LEU A 51 -1.78 -19.01 3.98
N ILE A 52 -2.82 -18.75 4.79
CA ILE A 52 -4.16 -18.49 4.28
C ILE A 52 -4.18 -17.17 3.50
N SER A 53 -3.55 -16.09 4.02
CA SER A 53 -3.47 -14.81 3.30
C SER A 53 -2.79 -14.97 1.94
N THR A 54 -1.70 -15.74 1.89
CA THR A 54 -0.98 -16.04 0.63
C THR A 54 -1.85 -16.78 -0.38
N ILE A 55 -2.59 -17.80 0.06
CA ILE A 55 -3.49 -18.56 -0.82
C ILE A 55 -4.59 -17.65 -1.39
N ILE A 56 -5.18 -16.80 -0.54
CA ILE A 56 -6.17 -15.80 -0.96
C ILE A 56 -5.56 -14.86 -2.02
N LEU A 57 -4.35 -14.36 -1.79
CA LEU A 57 -3.64 -13.50 -2.74
C LEU A 57 -3.41 -14.19 -4.08
N ILE A 58 -2.93 -15.42 -4.09
CA ILE A 58 -2.68 -16.20 -5.33
C ILE A 58 -3.97 -16.37 -6.12
N ILE A 59 -5.01 -16.89 -5.48
CA ILE A 59 -6.29 -17.22 -6.15
C ILE A 59 -6.93 -15.96 -6.73
N PHE A 60 -7.12 -14.92 -5.91
CA PHE A 60 -7.88 -13.76 -6.33
C PHE A 60 -7.08 -12.77 -7.20
N SER A 61 -5.74 -12.79 -7.14
CA SER A 61 -4.91 -12.10 -8.14
C SER A 61 -5.03 -12.76 -9.51
N ALA A 62 -5.00 -14.10 -9.58
CA ALA A 62 -5.21 -14.84 -10.81
C ALA A 62 -6.61 -14.59 -11.39
N LEU A 63 -7.66 -14.64 -10.55
CA LEU A 63 -9.02 -14.35 -10.96
C LEU A 63 -9.20 -12.89 -11.41
N SER A 64 -8.48 -11.94 -10.80
CA SER A 64 -8.49 -10.54 -11.23
C SER A 64 -7.91 -10.36 -12.63
N ALA A 65 -6.83 -11.08 -12.97
CA ALA A 65 -6.25 -11.07 -14.32
C ALA A 65 -7.18 -11.72 -15.36
N GLY A 66 -7.87 -12.79 -14.96
CA GLY A 66 -8.86 -13.48 -15.77
C GLY A 66 -10.27 -12.89 -15.76
N ALA A 67 -10.48 -11.73 -15.12
CA ALA A 67 -11.82 -11.16 -14.96
C ALA A 67 -12.56 -11.04 -16.30
N TYR A 68 -13.72 -11.67 -16.39
CA TYR A 68 -14.60 -11.69 -17.55
C TYR A 68 -16.03 -11.43 -17.08
N GLY A 69 -16.80 -10.68 -17.90
CA GLY A 69 -18.17 -10.36 -17.55
C GLY A 69 -19.15 -11.43 -18.07
N ALA A 70 -20.12 -11.79 -17.26
CA ALA A 70 -21.25 -12.58 -17.75
C ALA A 70 -21.92 -11.89 -18.94
N GLY A 71 -22.12 -12.63 -20.03
CA GLY A 71 -22.65 -12.05 -21.28
C GLY A 71 -21.70 -11.10 -22.03
N GLY A 72 -20.41 -11.02 -21.64
CA GLY A 72 -19.40 -10.19 -22.31
C GLY A 72 -19.55 -8.68 -22.10
N THR A 73 -20.39 -8.25 -21.15
CA THR A 73 -20.61 -6.81 -20.88
C THR A 73 -19.51 -6.19 -20.03
N LEU A 74 -19.16 -4.93 -20.31
CA LEU A 74 -18.17 -4.18 -19.51
C LEU A 74 -18.59 -4.07 -18.04
N SER A 75 -19.85 -3.78 -17.78
CA SER A 75 -20.37 -3.62 -16.42
C SER A 75 -20.21 -4.89 -15.58
N SER A 76 -20.52 -6.08 -16.14
CA SER A 76 -20.34 -7.34 -15.42
C SER A 76 -18.86 -7.72 -15.22
N MET A 77 -17.98 -7.41 -16.18
CA MET A 77 -16.54 -7.56 -16.04
C MET A 77 -16.01 -6.69 -14.89
N LEU A 78 -16.39 -5.43 -14.83
CA LEU A 78 -15.98 -4.51 -13.79
C LEU A 78 -16.55 -4.89 -12.41
N ALA A 79 -17.76 -5.46 -12.35
CA ALA A 79 -18.32 -5.98 -11.12
C ALA A 79 -17.54 -7.18 -10.60
N ALA A 80 -17.21 -8.14 -11.46
CA ALA A 80 -16.38 -9.29 -11.12
C ALA A 80 -14.97 -8.85 -10.65
N LEU A 81 -14.33 -7.93 -11.40
CA LEU A 81 -13.04 -7.37 -11.04
C LEU A 81 -13.10 -6.68 -9.66
N THR A 82 -14.16 -5.92 -9.38
CA THR A 82 -14.38 -5.26 -8.09
C THR A 82 -14.48 -6.28 -6.96
N ALA A 83 -15.24 -7.37 -7.14
CA ALA A 83 -15.34 -8.45 -6.15
C ALA A 83 -14.00 -9.12 -5.90
N TYR A 84 -13.26 -9.46 -6.96
CA TYR A 84 -11.94 -10.08 -6.81
C TYR A 84 -10.92 -9.14 -6.14
N ARG A 85 -10.96 -7.84 -6.43
CA ARG A 85 -10.11 -6.83 -5.77
C ARG A 85 -10.41 -6.69 -4.28
N PHE A 86 -11.68 -6.82 -3.88
CA PHE A 86 -12.04 -6.88 -2.45
C PHE A 86 -11.39 -8.08 -1.76
N LEU A 87 -11.46 -9.26 -2.38
CA LEU A 87 -10.90 -10.49 -1.83
C LEU A 87 -9.37 -10.50 -1.85
N VAL A 88 -8.73 -9.93 -2.89
CA VAL A 88 -7.28 -9.63 -2.85
C VAL A 88 -6.96 -8.72 -1.66
N GLY A 89 -7.78 -7.69 -1.42
CA GLY A 89 -7.65 -6.82 -0.27
C GLY A 89 -7.64 -7.57 1.05
N ILE A 90 -8.54 -8.55 1.25
CA ILE A 90 -8.55 -9.40 2.45
C ILE A 90 -7.21 -10.13 2.62
N GLY A 91 -6.64 -10.68 1.56
CA GLY A 91 -5.32 -11.32 1.58
C GLY A 91 -4.22 -10.34 1.95
N VAL A 92 -4.17 -9.16 1.30
CA VAL A 92 -3.22 -8.08 1.66
C VAL A 92 -3.36 -7.69 3.13
N GLY A 93 -4.61 -7.58 3.63
CA GLY A 93 -4.88 -7.25 5.02
C GLY A 93 -4.29 -8.25 6.01
N GLY A 94 -4.26 -9.54 5.65
CA GLY A 94 -3.67 -10.58 6.49
C GLY A 94 -2.15 -10.51 6.65
N GLU A 95 -1.45 -9.93 5.67
CA GLU A 95 0.02 -9.75 5.71
C GLU A 95 0.46 -8.82 6.84
N TYR A 96 -0.34 -7.81 7.19
CA TYR A 96 0.02 -6.83 8.22
C TYR A 96 0.10 -7.45 9.63
N PRO A 97 -0.97 -8.00 10.21
CA PRO A 97 -0.93 -8.52 11.57
C PRO A 97 -0.21 -9.87 11.71
N ALA A 98 -0.06 -10.63 10.65
CA ALA A 98 0.66 -11.89 10.69
C ALA A 98 2.12 -11.74 10.24
N GLY A 99 2.37 -11.04 9.13
CA GLY A 99 3.70 -10.83 8.55
C GLY A 99 4.53 -9.81 9.30
N SER A 100 4.05 -8.57 9.43
CA SER A 100 4.80 -7.50 10.09
C SER A 100 5.00 -7.78 11.59
N VAL A 101 3.99 -8.36 12.26
CA VAL A 101 4.13 -8.75 13.66
C VAL A 101 5.12 -9.91 13.81
N GLY A 102 5.07 -10.91 12.93
CA GLY A 102 6.06 -11.99 12.89
C GLY A 102 7.48 -11.47 12.65
N ALA A 103 7.65 -10.50 11.74
CA ALA A 103 8.93 -9.83 11.51
C ALA A 103 9.41 -9.05 12.75
N ALA A 104 8.51 -8.37 13.48
CA ALA A 104 8.84 -7.67 14.70
C ALA A 104 9.32 -8.64 15.81
N GLU A 105 8.64 -9.77 15.95
CA GLU A 105 8.99 -10.81 16.93
C GLU A 105 10.33 -11.47 16.59
N SER A 106 10.57 -11.82 15.33
CA SER A 106 11.84 -12.37 14.86
C SER A 106 12.98 -11.36 14.91
N SER A 107 12.72 -10.06 14.67
CA SER A 107 13.75 -9.04 14.78
C SER A 107 14.29 -8.85 16.20
N ASN A 108 13.51 -9.25 17.22
CA ASN A 108 13.96 -9.22 18.61
C ASN A 108 15.07 -10.24 18.94
N GLU A 109 15.24 -11.26 18.09
CA GLU A 109 16.35 -12.23 18.20
C GLU A 109 17.67 -11.63 17.70
N LEU A 110 17.63 -10.53 16.95
CA LEU A 110 18.80 -9.85 16.40
C LEU A 110 19.52 -8.99 17.46
N LYS A 111 20.78 -8.63 17.16
CA LYS A 111 21.60 -7.75 18.00
C LYS A 111 20.90 -6.43 18.30
N LYS A 112 20.94 -5.99 19.56
CA LYS A 112 20.45 -4.67 19.97
C LYS A 112 21.11 -3.56 19.13
N GLY A 113 20.34 -2.55 18.74
CA GLY A 113 20.79 -1.44 17.88
C GLY A 113 20.63 -1.70 16.38
N HIS A 114 20.19 -2.89 15.97
CA HIS A 114 19.93 -3.23 14.56
C HIS A 114 18.50 -3.71 14.31
N ARG A 115 17.68 -3.80 15.35
CA ARG A 115 16.33 -4.40 15.31
C ARG A 115 15.34 -3.58 14.51
N ASN A 116 15.41 -2.24 14.62
CA ASN A 116 14.49 -1.35 13.95
C ASN A 116 14.69 -1.41 12.43
N ARG A 117 15.95 -1.26 11.98
CA ARG A 117 16.24 -1.29 10.54
C ARG A 117 15.87 -2.61 9.88
N TRP A 118 16.11 -3.74 10.55
CA TRP A 118 15.73 -5.02 9.97
C TRP A 118 14.22 -5.21 9.91
N PHE A 119 13.48 -4.72 10.92
CA PHE A 119 12.02 -4.69 10.83
C PHE A 119 11.57 -3.89 9.61
N ILE A 120 12.07 -2.67 9.45
CA ILE A 120 11.71 -1.77 8.34
C ILE A 120 12.08 -2.40 6.99
N LEU A 121 13.30 -2.92 6.84
CA LEU A 121 13.75 -3.55 5.59
C LEU A 121 12.95 -4.79 5.20
N PHE A 122 12.42 -5.54 6.17
CA PHE A 122 11.58 -6.71 5.91
C PHE A 122 10.09 -6.40 5.81
N THR A 123 9.65 -5.21 6.14
CA THR A 123 8.24 -4.80 6.07
C THR A 123 8.02 -3.66 5.11
N ASP A 124 8.33 -2.43 5.49
CA ASP A 124 7.98 -1.22 4.76
C ASP A 124 8.75 -1.08 3.44
N PHE A 125 10.06 -1.28 3.47
CA PHE A 125 10.89 -1.31 2.26
C PHE A 125 10.38 -2.29 1.18
N GLN A 126 9.78 -3.42 1.57
CA GLN A 126 9.18 -4.36 0.63
C GLN A 126 7.87 -3.82 0.03
N ILE A 127 7.11 -3.03 0.81
CA ILE A 127 5.92 -2.31 0.32
C ILE A 127 6.33 -1.30 -0.75
N ASP A 128 7.41 -0.57 -0.53
CA ASP A 128 7.94 0.43 -1.46
C ASP A 128 8.42 -0.19 -2.79
N LEU A 129 9.14 -1.31 -2.71
CA LEU A 129 9.45 -2.09 -3.90
C LEU A 129 8.19 -2.52 -4.65
N GLY A 130 7.11 -2.82 -3.92
CA GLY A 130 5.79 -3.11 -4.47
C GLY A 130 5.16 -1.91 -5.20
N PHE A 131 5.31 -0.68 -4.70
CA PHE A 131 4.86 0.53 -5.40
C PHE A 131 5.62 0.75 -6.71
N VAL A 132 6.92 0.55 -6.71
CA VAL A 132 7.74 0.60 -7.94
C VAL A 132 7.28 -0.46 -8.94
N ALA A 133 7.18 -1.72 -8.50
CA ALA A 133 6.72 -2.81 -9.36
C ALA A 133 5.30 -2.57 -9.90
N GLY A 134 4.42 -1.99 -9.10
CA GLY A 134 3.04 -1.67 -9.47
C GLY A 134 2.89 -0.66 -10.60
N THR A 135 3.91 0.14 -10.89
CA THR A 135 3.96 1.09 -12.02
C THR A 135 4.90 0.61 -13.13
N LEU A 136 6.03 0.01 -12.79
CA LEU A 136 7.03 -0.51 -13.73
C LEU A 136 6.47 -1.67 -14.57
N VAL A 137 5.82 -2.65 -13.93
CA VAL A 137 5.29 -3.83 -14.65
C VAL A 137 4.22 -3.43 -15.69
N PRO A 138 3.21 -2.60 -15.37
CA PRO A 138 2.30 -2.07 -16.39
C PRO A 138 3.00 -1.30 -17.50
N MET A 139 4.03 -0.49 -17.18
CA MET A 139 4.81 0.23 -18.18
C MET A 139 5.48 -0.75 -19.17
N ILE A 140 6.15 -1.77 -18.66
CA ILE A 140 6.79 -2.81 -19.49
C ILE A 140 5.74 -3.55 -20.33
N CYS A 141 4.58 -3.89 -19.75
CA CYS A 141 3.51 -4.54 -20.50
C CYS A 141 2.98 -3.64 -21.63
N VAL A 142 2.83 -2.33 -21.41
CA VAL A 142 2.40 -1.39 -22.46
C VAL A 142 3.46 -1.27 -23.55
N LEU A 143 4.74 -1.29 -23.22
CA LEU A 143 5.84 -1.29 -24.20
C LEU A 143 5.86 -2.57 -25.06
N ILE A 144 5.62 -3.74 -24.46
CA ILE A 144 5.63 -5.04 -25.16
C ILE A 144 4.40 -5.21 -26.04
N PHE A 145 3.20 -4.93 -25.51
CA PHE A 145 1.93 -5.16 -26.21
C PHE A 145 1.51 -4.00 -27.08
N THR A 146 2.20 -2.86 -26.96
CA THR A 146 1.83 -1.59 -27.60
C THR A 146 0.42 -1.10 -27.22
N GLU A 147 0.07 0.11 -27.64
CA GLU A 147 -1.26 0.69 -27.34
C GLU A 147 -2.40 -0.01 -28.09
N ASN A 148 -2.08 -0.80 -29.14
CA ASN A 148 -3.08 -1.57 -29.87
C ASN A 148 -3.61 -2.82 -29.11
N HIS A 149 -2.87 -3.32 -28.12
CA HIS A 149 -3.22 -4.54 -27.38
C HIS A 149 -3.29 -4.30 -25.87
N LEU A 150 -3.76 -3.15 -25.43
CA LEU A 150 -3.86 -2.77 -24.02
C LEU A 150 -4.69 -3.76 -23.17
N ARG A 151 -5.66 -4.47 -23.80
CA ARG A 151 -6.43 -5.53 -23.12
C ARG A 151 -5.54 -6.68 -22.66
N ALA A 152 -4.52 -7.05 -23.42
CA ALA A 152 -3.53 -8.04 -23.00
C ALA A 152 -2.59 -7.45 -21.94
N ALA A 153 -2.14 -6.21 -22.13
CA ALA A 153 -1.20 -5.53 -21.22
C ALA A 153 -1.72 -5.50 -19.77
N TRP A 154 -2.96 -5.04 -19.54
CA TRP A 154 -3.45 -4.95 -18.15
C TRP A 154 -3.72 -6.32 -17.52
N ARG A 155 -4.13 -7.32 -18.31
CA ARG A 155 -4.36 -8.69 -17.81
C ARG A 155 -3.04 -9.36 -17.43
N VAL A 156 -2.03 -9.25 -18.27
CA VAL A 156 -0.69 -9.78 -17.99
C VAL A 156 -0.08 -9.08 -16.79
N ALA A 157 -0.20 -7.74 -16.70
CA ALA A 157 0.30 -6.97 -15.57
C ALA A 157 -0.34 -7.42 -14.23
N LEU A 158 -1.65 -7.68 -14.20
CA LEU A 158 -2.32 -8.23 -13.02
C LEU A 158 -1.94 -9.70 -12.76
N GLY A 159 -1.78 -10.50 -13.82
CA GLY A 159 -1.39 -11.91 -13.72
C GLY A 159 0.01 -12.08 -13.14
N LEU A 160 0.96 -11.21 -13.51
CA LEU A 160 2.30 -11.18 -12.93
C LEU A 160 2.29 -10.89 -11.43
N GLY A 161 1.23 -10.26 -10.91
CA GLY A 161 1.01 -10.08 -9.48
C GLY A 161 0.82 -11.39 -8.69
N VAL A 162 0.59 -12.52 -9.36
CA VAL A 162 0.53 -13.85 -8.74
C VAL A 162 1.91 -14.40 -8.39
N VAL A 163 2.95 -13.98 -9.13
CA VAL A 163 4.31 -14.53 -9.02
C VAL A 163 4.92 -14.34 -7.63
N PRO A 164 4.91 -13.12 -7.02
CA PRO A 164 5.49 -12.93 -5.69
C PRO A 164 4.85 -13.81 -4.60
N PRO A 165 3.51 -13.83 -4.41
CA PRO A 165 2.93 -14.67 -3.37
C PRO A 165 3.10 -16.16 -3.65
N LEU A 166 3.12 -16.58 -4.92
CA LEU A 166 3.38 -17.97 -5.29
C LEU A 166 4.80 -18.40 -4.94
N SER A 167 5.80 -17.57 -5.20
CA SER A 167 7.20 -17.83 -4.84
C SER A 167 7.39 -17.90 -3.31
N LEU A 168 6.69 -17.05 -2.57
CA LEU A 168 6.73 -17.02 -1.11
C LEU A 168 5.99 -18.20 -0.46
N LEU A 169 4.99 -18.79 -1.14
CA LEU A 169 4.19 -19.88 -0.57
C LEU A 169 5.07 -21.05 -0.11
N TRP A 170 6.04 -21.44 -0.92
CA TRP A 170 6.95 -22.54 -0.58
C TRP A 170 7.81 -22.25 0.67
N LEU A 171 8.28 -21.01 0.82
CA LEU A 171 9.02 -20.57 2.00
C LEU A 171 8.12 -20.53 3.23
N ARG A 172 6.87 -20.06 3.08
CA ARG A 172 5.89 -19.95 4.17
C ARG A 172 5.43 -21.30 4.69
N ILE A 173 5.37 -22.33 3.83
CA ILE A 173 5.09 -23.70 4.27
C ILE A 173 6.17 -24.21 5.25
N LYS A 174 7.42 -23.79 5.07
CA LYS A 174 8.55 -24.14 5.93
C LYS A 174 8.78 -23.19 7.11
N LEU A 175 8.06 -22.09 7.18
CA LEU A 175 8.21 -21.08 8.23
C LEU A 175 7.90 -21.71 9.60
N LYS A 176 8.70 -21.38 10.59
CA LYS A 176 8.45 -21.73 12.00
C LYS A 176 7.79 -20.55 12.70
N GLU A 177 7.02 -20.84 13.74
CA GLU A 177 6.50 -19.79 14.62
C GLU A 177 7.64 -19.07 15.35
N PRO A 178 7.57 -17.72 15.50
CA PRO A 178 8.55 -16.99 16.30
C PRO A 178 8.59 -17.51 17.75
N GLU A 179 9.80 -17.63 18.33
CA GLU A 179 9.93 -18.07 19.72
C GLU A 179 9.23 -17.14 20.69
N GLU A 180 9.29 -15.83 20.45
CA GLU A 180 8.63 -14.84 21.28
C GLU A 180 7.11 -15.05 21.33
N TYR A 181 6.49 -15.38 20.19
CA TYR A 181 5.07 -15.73 20.13
C TYR A 181 4.76 -16.98 20.94
N ASN A 182 5.54 -18.06 20.77
CA ASN A 182 5.31 -19.32 21.47
C ASN A 182 5.43 -19.17 23.00
N ARG A 183 6.33 -18.30 23.49
CA ARG A 183 6.53 -18.02 24.92
C ARG A 183 5.39 -17.22 25.55
N HIS A 184 4.76 -16.34 24.80
CA HIS A 184 3.80 -15.36 25.33
C HIS A 184 2.36 -15.59 24.87
N ARG A 185 2.10 -16.63 24.08
CA ARG A 185 0.77 -16.96 23.59
C ARG A 185 -0.21 -17.18 24.74
N MET A 186 -1.38 -16.58 24.65
CA MET A 186 -2.47 -16.72 25.61
C MET A 186 -3.63 -17.51 25.02
N THR A 187 -4.31 -18.31 25.82
CA THR A 187 -5.54 -19.02 25.45
C THR A 187 -6.79 -18.22 25.81
N LYS A 188 -6.70 -17.34 26.82
CA LYS A 188 -7.78 -16.45 27.26
C LYS A 188 -7.25 -15.03 27.41
N TYR A 189 -7.95 -14.08 26.80
CA TYR A 189 -7.54 -12.67 26.79
C TYR A 189 -8.38 -11.86 27.79
N PRO A 190 -7.77 -11.16 28.75
CA PRO A 190 -8.47 -10.28 29.69
C PRO A 190 -8.78 -8.92 29.02
N TYR A 191 -9.74 -8.89 28.09
CA TYR A 191 -10.01 -7.70 27.26
C TYR A 191 -10.29 -6.42 28.07
N LYS A 192 -10.99 -6.51 29.22
CA LYS A 192 -11.21 -5.34 30.08
C LYS A 192 -9.91 -4.69 30.53
N LEU A 193 -8.91 -5.52 30.89
CA LEU A 193 -7.60 -5.07 31.32
C LEU A 193 -6.80 -4.51 30.14
N ILE A 194 -6.82 -5.21 29.01
CA ILE A 194 -6.15 -4.80 27.77
C ILE A 194 -6.64 -3.42 27.34
N ILE A 195 -7.95 -3.23 27.25
CA ILE A 195 -8.54 -1.93 26.88
C ILE A 195 -8.10 -0.86 27.87
N LYS A 196 -8.21 -1.10 29.19
CA LYS A 196 -7.84 -0.13 30.22
C LYS A 196 -6.39 0.37 30.07
N PHE A 197 -5.43 -0.50 29.73
CA PHE A 197 -4.00 -0.12 29.66
C PHE A 197 -3.54 0.35 28.28
N TYR A 198 -4.16 -0.13 27.18
CA TYR A 198 -3.64 0.11 25.83
C TYR A 198 -4.49 1.03 24.97
N TRP A 199 -5.73 1.38 25.38
CA TRP A 199 -6.66 2.16 24.56
C TRP A 199 -6.08 3.48 24.06
N PHE A 200 -5.40 4.24 24.93
CA PHE A 200 -4.84 5.54 24.55
C PHE A 200 -3.70 5.41 23.54
N ARG A 201 -2.80 4.44 23.75
CA ARG A 201 -1.69 4.17 22.82
C ARG A 201 -2.23 3.69 21.48
N LEU A 202 -3.23 2.81 21.49
CA LEU A 202 -3.88 2.33 20.26
C LEU A 202 -4.55 3.49 19.52
N LEU A 203 -5.26 4.36 20.21
CA LEU A 203 -5.93 5.52 19.63
C LEU A 203 -4.92 6.45 18.95
N VAL A 204 -3.82 6.81 19.63
CA VAL A 204 -2.80 7.70 19.09
C VAL A 204 -2.15 7.10 17.84
N VAL A 205 -1.71 5.85 17.91
CA VAL A 205 -1.09 5.17 16.74
C VAL A 205 -2.08 5.06 15.58
N SER A 206 -3.34 4.74 15.86
CA SER A 206 -4.41 4.65 14.85
C SER A 206 -4.68 5.99 14.17
N ILE A 207 -4.72 7.09 14.90
CA ILE A 207 -4.92 8.44 14.34
C ILE A 207 -3.73 8.84 13.47
N ILE A 208 -2.50 8.61 13.93
CA ILE A 208 -1.28 8.92 13.16
C ILE A 208 -1.29 8.10 11.86
N TRP A 209 -1.60 6.82 11.92
CA TRP A 209 -1.67 5.96 10.75
C TRP A 209 -2.78 6.38 9.77
N PHE A 210 -3.96 6.74 10.30
CA PHE A 210 -5.06 7.25 9.50
C PHE A 210 -4.66 8.50 8.72
N ILE A 211 -4.05 9.49 9.39
CA ILE A 211 -3.65 10.76 8.75
C ILE A 211 -2.56 10.51 7.71
N TYR A 212 -1.58 9.68 8.02
CA TYR A 212 -0.49 9.38 7.10
C TYR A 212 -0.99 8.66 5.85
N ASP A 213 -1.75 7.58 6.00
CA ASP A 213 -2.28 6.83 4.86
C ASP A 213 -3.31 7.65 4.04
N PHE A 214 -4.08 8.52 4.70
CA PHE A 214 -4.99 9.47 4.02
C PHE A 214 -4.22 10.32 3.00
N LEU A 215 -3.05 10.82 3.36
CA LEU A 215 -2.21 11.63 2.46
C LEU A 215 -1.46 10.73 1.47
N THR A 216 -0.65 9.81 1.95
CA THR A 216 0.32 9.04 1.15
C THR A 216 -0.32 8.21 0.06
N TYR A 217 -1.36 7.43 0.39
CA TYR A 217 -2.04 6.62 -0.63
C TYR A 217 -2.81 7.46 -1.65
N SER A 218 -3.30 8.62 -1.24
CA SER A 218 -3.95 9.54 -2.17
C SER A 218 -2.96 10.08 -3.19
N PHE A 219 -1.81 10.53 -2.76
CA PHE A 219 -0.76 11.03 -3.65
C PHE A 219 -0.16 9.91 -4.51
N SER A 220 0.25 8.78 -3.93
CA SER A 220 0.90 7.68 -4.65
C SER A 220 0.03 7.09 -5.77
N ILE A 221 -1.23 6.80 -5.50
CA ILE A 221 -2.13 6.15 -6.49
C ILE A 221 -2.45 7.07 -7.67
N TYR A 222 -2.49 8.38 -7.44
CA TYR A 222 -2.78 9.34 -8.49
C TYR A 222 -1.54 9.91 -9.18
N SER A 223 -0.33 9.48 -8.81
CA SER A 223 0.91 9.94 -9.45
C SER A 223 0.88 9.81 -10.97
N SER A 224 0.45 8.67 -11.51
CA SER A 224 0.34 8.46 -12.96
C SER A 224 -0.74 9.34 -13.60
N ALA A 225 -1.82 9.61 -12.90
CA ALA A 225 -2.89 10.48 -13.41
C ALA A 225 -2.47 11.95 -13.42
N TRP A 226 -1.74 12.41 -12.40
CA TRP A 226 -1.17 13.75 -12.38
C TRP A 226 -0.16 13.97 -13.51
N ILE A 227 0.73 13.00 -13.71
CA ILE A 227 1.69 13.05 -14.81
C ILE A 227 0.99 13.08 -16.16
N TYR A 228 -0.05 12.25 -16.36
CA TYR A 228 -0.82 12.24 -17.58
C TYR A 228 -1.51 13.60 -17.84
N LEU A 229 -2.02 14.25 -16.81
CA LEU A 229 -2.61 15.60 -16.91
C LEU A 229 -1.58 16.67 -17.29
N ILE A 230 -0.36 16.61 -16.73
CA ILE A 230 0.72 17.56 -17.03
C ILE A 230 1.23 17.39 -18.46
N LEU A 231 1.39 16.15 -18.92
CA LEU A 231 1.94 15.84 -20.23
C LEU A 231 0.90 16.04 -21.36
N GLY A 232 -0.39 15.76 -21.10
CA GLY A 232 -1.45 15.75 -22.10
C GLY A 232 -1.44 14.51 -22.99
N ASP A 233 -2.35 14.50 -23.99
CA ASP A 233 -2.58 13.36 -24.89
C ASP A 233 -1.49 13.18 -25.95
N ASP A 234 -0.59 14.15 -26.11
CA ASP A 234 0.50 14.10 -27.10
C ASP A 234 1.62 13.11 -26.76
N TYR A 235 1.64 12.61 -25.54
CA TYR A 235 2.67 11.69 -25.07
C TYR A 235 2.15 10.25 -24.95
N PRO A 236 2.93 9.24 -25.41
CA PRO A 236 2.58 7.83 -25.26
C PRO A 236 2.32 7.44 -23.81
N LEU A 237 1.38 6.53 -23.56
CA LEU A 237 0.98 6.09 -22.24
C LEU A 237 2.15 5.53 -21.38
N TRP A 238 3.12 4.87 -22.03
CA TRP A 238 4.30 4.34 -21.34
C TRP A 238 5.19 5.44 -20.73
N VAL A 239 5.20 6.65 -21.32
CA VAL A 239 5.97 7.80 -20.78
C VAL A 239 5.37 8.25 -19.45
N SER A 240 4.04 8.39 -19.37
CA SER A 240 3.35 8.74 -18.13
C SER A 240 3.56 7.69 -17.04
N LEU A 241 3.54 6.40 -17.40
CA LEU A 241 3.82 5.31 -16.48
C LEU A 241 5.30 5.28 -16.04
N GLY A 242 6.22 5.66 -16.93
CA GLY A 242 7.66 5.78 -16.65
C GLY A 242 7.94 6.86 -15.61
N TRP A 243 7.38 8.04 -15.78
CA TRP A 243 7.49 9.13 -14.80
C TRP A 243 6.86 8.75 -13.45
N ALA A 244 5.71 8.09 -13.46
CA ALA A 244 5.09 7.58 -12.25
C ALA A 244 5.95 6.52 -11.56
N THR A 245 6.66 5.67 -12.32
CA THR A 245 7.61 4.71 -11.77
C THR A 245 8.79 5.41 -11.11
N LEU A 246 9.31 6.46 -11.72
CA LEU A 246 10.40 7.26 -11.14
C LEU A 246 9.95 7.95 -9.84
N ILE A 247 8.74 8.50 -9.79
CA ILE A 247 8.18 9.06 -8.55
C ILE A 247 8.14 7.99 -7.45
N ASN A 248 7.58 6.81 -7.75
CA ASN A 248 7.49 5.73 -6.76
C ASN A 248 8.86 5.17 -6.38
N PHE A 249 9.86 5.26 -7.25
CA PHE A 249 11.22 4.83 -6.94
C PHE A 249 11.84 5.63 -5.79
N PHE A 250 11.45 6.88 -5.57
CA PHE A 250 11.93 7.69 -4.45
C PHE A 250 11.54 7.14 -3.07
N TYR A 251 10.48 6.32 -2.97
CA TYR A 251 10.15 5.60 -1.74
C TYR A 251 11.31 4.69 -1.28
N VAL A 252 11.93 3.98 -2.21
CA VAL A 252 12.99 2.97 -1.93
C VAL A 252 14.20 3.57 -1.20
N PRO A 253 14.88 4.64 -1.68
CA PRO A 253 15.94 5.27 -0.91
C PRO A 253 15.41 5.95 0.36
N GLY A 254 14.15 6.40 0.38
CA GLY A 254 13.51 6.96 1.57
C GLY A 254 13.46 5.96 2.71
N SER A 255 12.83 4.82 2.52
CA SER A 255 12.72 3.80 3.56
C SER A 255 14.06 3.13 3.88
N PHE A 256 14.97 2.99 2.90
CA PHE A 256 16.32 2.51 3.19
C PHE A 256 17.05 3.44 4.18
N ILE A 257 17.05 4.74 3.92
CA ILE A 257 17.66 5.75 4.82
C ILE A 257 16.93 5.77 6.17
N GLY A 258 15.59 5.75 6.16
CA GLY A 258 14.76 5.77 7.35
C GLY A 258 14.99 4.58 8.27
N ALA A 259 15.29 3.39 7.71
CA ALA A 259 15.66 2.21 8.48
C ALA A 259 16.89 2.47 9.38
N PHE A 260 17.91 3.13 8.88
CA PHE A 260 19.11 3.50 9.67
C PHE A 260 18.83 4.67 10.61
N VAL A 261 18.11 5.67 10.17
CA VAL A 261 17.71 6.82 11.02
C VAL A 261 16.93 6.33 12.23
N SER A 262 16.04 5.35 12.05
CA SER A 262 15.26 4.74 13.14
C SER A 262 16.11 3.97 14.16
N ASP A 263 17.25 3.42 13.77
CA ASP A 263 18.21 2.84 14.71
C ASP A 263 19.01 3.90 15.47
N TRP A 264 19.36 5.03 14.81
CA TRP A 264 20.22 6.08 15.40
C TRP A 264 19.48 6.95 16.41
N ILE A 265 18.33 7.53 16.02
CA ILE A 265 17.59 8.48 16.87
C ILE A 265 16.34 7.87 17.52
N GLY A 266 16.00 6.63 17.12
CA GLY A 266 14.81 5.94 17.57
C GLY A 266 13.55 6.28 16.76
N PRO A 267 12.57 5.35 16.72
CA PRO A 267 11.41 5.46 15.83
C PRO A 267 10.52 6.68 16.10
N LYS A 268 10.39 7.11 17.36
CA LYS A 268 9.60 8.28 17.74
C LYS A 268 10.17 9.58 17.15
N TYR A 269 11.48 9.77 17.28
CA TYR A 269 12.12 10.99 16.78
C TYR A 269 12.26 10.98 15.26
N ALA A 270 12.50 9.80 14.66
CA ALA A 270 12.50 9.63 13.22
C ALA A 270 11.13 10.00 12.61
N LEU A 271 10.03 9.54 13.23
CA LEU A 271 8.67 9.90 12.81
C LEU A 271 8.45 11.43 12.85
N VAL A 272 8.80 12.09 13.96
CA VAL A 272 8.62 13.55 14.09
C VAL A 272 9.47 14.30 13.08
N LEU A 273 10.73 13.90 12.90
CA LEU A 273 11.63 14.49 11.91
C LEU A 273 11.07 14.40 10.49
N GLY A 274 10.63 13.21 10.09
CA GLY A 274 10.10 12.97 8.74
C GLY A 274 8.79 13.71 8.49
N VAL A 275 7.83 13.70 9.43
CA VAL A 275 6.58 14.48 9.28
C VAL A 275 6.86 15.97 9.15
N THR A 276 7.78 16.51 9.97
CA THR A 276 8.14 17.94 9.91
C THR A 276 8.78 18.29 8.57
N ALA A 277 9.75 17.49 8.13
CA ALA A 277 10.43 17.71 6.86
C ALA A 277 9.47 17.51 5.66
N GLN A 278 8.60 16.51 5.70
CA GLN A 278 7.57 16.28 4.69
C GLN A 278 6.61 17.47 4.60
N GLY A 279 6.20 18.05 5.73
CA GLY A 279 5.38 19.27 5.77
C GLY A 279 6.06 20.46 5.09
N ILE A 280 7.34 20.70 5.38
CA ILE A 280 8.12 21.78 4.75
C ILE A 280 8.21 21.58 3.24
N ILE A 281 8.54 20.37 2.78
CA ILE A 281 8.62 20.06 1.34
C ILE A 281 7.25 20.15 0.67
N GLY A 282 6.18 19.77 1.36
CA GLY A 282 4.81 19.93 0.87
C GLY A 282 4.43 21.40 0.64
N PHE A 283 4.81 22.31 1.54
CA PHE A 283 4.62 23.75 1.33
C PHE A 283 5.44 24.28 0.15
N ILE A 284 6.70 23.86 0.00
CA ILE A 284 7.53 24.23 -1.15
C ILE A 284 6.91 23.73 -2.44
N MET A 285 6.47 22.47 -2.48
CA MET A 285 5.81 21.87 -3.65
C MET A 285 4.55 22.64 -4.04
N THR A 286 3.71 23.01 -3.07
CA THR A 286 2.51 23.80 -3.30
C THR A 286 2.83 25.20 -3.83
N GLY A 287 3.85 25.87 -3.29
CA GLY A 287 4.28 27.18 -3.75
C GLY A 287 4.87 27.18 -5.16
N LEU A 288 5.50 26.08 -5.56
CA LEU A 288 6.08 25.91 -6.90
C LEU A 288 5.10 25.30 -7.92
N TYR A 289 3.90 24.92 -7.51
CA TYR A 289 2.97 24.15 -8.35
C TYR A 289 2.70 24.83 -9.69
N GLY A 290 2.36 26.12 -9.69
CA GLY A 290 2.07 26.86 -10.94
C GLY A 290 3.25 26.97 -11.92
N TYR A 291 4.48 26.78 -11.44
CA TYR A 291 5.67 26.71 -12.30
C TYR A 291 5.94 25.27 -12.79
N LEU A 292 5.67 24.28 -11.95
CA LEU A 292 5.95 22.87 -12.22
C LEU A 292 4.84 22.17 -13.04
N ASP A 293 3.64 22.76 -13.12
CA ASP A 293 2.48 22.22 -13.83
C ASP A 293 2.55 22.47 -15.34
N THR A 294 3.70 22.13 -15.94
CA THR A 294 3.92 22.28 -17.39
C THR A 294 4.74 21.10 -17.93
N PRO A 295 4.53 20.67 -19.20
CA PRO A 295 5.28 19.55 -19.78
C PRO A 295 6.80 19.79 -19.79
N SER A 296 7.25 21.03 -19.95
CA SER A 296 8.69 21.39 -19.93
C SER A 296 9.34 21.22 -18.56
N HIS A 297 8.58 21.27 -17.48
CA HIS A 297 9.08 21.18 -16.11
C HIS A 297 8.69 19.89 -15.39
N VAL A 298 8.16 18.89 -16.12
CA VAL A 298 7.73 17.61 -15.54
C VAL A 298 8.84 16.91 -14.75
N ALA A 299 10.07 17.01 -15.19
CA ALA A 299 11.21 16.46 -14.44
C ALA A 299 11.41 17.12 -13.08
N GLY A 300 11.26 18.45 -13.01
CA GLY A 300 11.29 19.20 -11.76
C GLY A 300 10.14 18.81 -10.82
N PHE A 301 8.92 18.69 -11.36
CA PHE A 301 7.77 18.20 -10.61
C PHE A 301 8.04 16.81 -10.00
N VAL A 302 8.53 15.86 -10.81
CA VAL A 302 8.83 14.48 -10.39
C VAL A 302 9.87 14.45 -9.27
N VAL A 303 10.92 15.26 -9.36
CA VAL A 303 11.96 15.32 -8.32
C VAL A 303 11.42 15.86 -7.01
N VAL A 304 10.72 17.00 -7.02
CA VAL A 304 10.16 17.59 -5.80
C VAL A 304 9.12 16.67 -5.16
N TYR A 305 8.26 16.09 -6.00
CA TYR A 305 7.26 15.14 -5.55
C TYR A 305 7.90 13.86 -5.00
N GLY A 306 8.91 13.33 -5.66
CA GLY A 306 9.67 12.17 -5.19
C GLY A 306 10.36 12.40 -3.85
N ILE A 307 10.99 13.57 -3.65
CA ILE A 307 11.61 13.95 -2.38
C ILE A 307 10.53 14.04 -1.28
N PHE A 308 9.35 14.61 -1.56
CA PHE A 308 8.22 14.65 -0.63
C PHE A 308 7.83 13.24 -0.16
N LEU A 309 7.78 12.27 -1.08
CA LEU A 309 7.46 10.88 -0.77
C LEU A 309 8.59 10.21 0.03
N ALA A 310 9.84 10.36 -0.41
CA ALA A 310 11.01 9.78 0.27
C ALA A 310 11.12 10.23 1.74
N VAL A 311 10.90 11.50 2.00
CA VAL A 311 10.95 12.03 3.38
C VAL A 311 9.77 11.54 4.22
N GLY A 312 8.61 11.30 3.60
CA GLY A 312 7.48 10.64 4.24
C GLY A 312 7.82 9.22 4.72
N GLU A 313 8.61 8.47 3.94
CA GLU A 313 9.06 7.14 4.35
C GLU A 313 10.10 7.18 5.47
N ILE A 314 11.11 8.05 5.39
CA ILE A 314 12.10 8.23 6.48
C ILE A 314 11.41 8.44 7.84
N GLY A 315 10.25 9.09 7.84
CA GLY A 315 9.48 9.40 9.05
C GLY A 315 8.35 8.42 9.33
N PRO A 316 7.11 8.82 9.02
CA PRO A 316 5.93 8.06 9.39
C PRO A 316 5.83 6.71 8.69
N GLY A 317 6.19 6.57 7.40
CA GLY A 317 6.12 5.32 6.67
C GLY A 317 6.80 4.19 7.42
N ASP A 318 8.09 4.29 7.62
CA ASP A 318 8.92 3.29 8.29
C ASP A 318 8.55 3.08 9.76
N ASN A 319 8.10 4.12 10.45
CA ASN A 319 8.06 4.11 11.92
C ASN A 319 6.69 3.86 12.52
N ILE A 320 5.59 4.08 11.82
CA ILE A 320 4.24 3.85 12.39
C ILE A 320 4.04 2.37 12.72
N GLY A 321 4.32 1.48 11.77
CA GLY A 321 4.22 0.04 11.97
C GLY A 321 5.17 -0.47 13.06
N LEU A 322 6.40 0.04 13.07
CA LEU A 322 7.39 -0.27 14.09
C LEU A 322 6.92 0.16 15.50
N ILE A 323 6.38 1.38 15.65
CA ILE A 323 5.83 1.88 16.91
C ILE A 323 4.63 1.03 17.33
N ALA A 324 3.70 0.72 16.41
CA ALA A 324 2.56 -0.13 16.68
C ALA A 324 2.99 -1.49 17.26
N SER A 325 3.99 -2.13 16.66
CA SER A 325 4.50 -3.43 17.10
C SER A 325 5.17 -3.40 18.48
N LYS A 326 5.70 -2.24 18.91
CA LYS A 326 6.44 -2.07 20.16
C LYS A 326 5.61 -1.51 21.32
N THR A 327 4.44 -1.00 21.06
CA THR A 327 3.62 -0.31 22.07
C THR A 327 2.63 -1.20 22.80
N CYS A 328 2.58 -2.48 22.48
CA CYS A 328 1.69 -3.46 23.11
C CYS A 328 2.42 -4.74 23.50
N ALA A 329 1.78 -5.57 24.33
CA ALA A 329 2.27 -6.88 24.70
C ALA A 329 2.24 -7.86 23.52
N THR A 330 3.21 -8.78 23.46
CA THR A 330 3.33 -9.79 22.39
C THR A 330 2.05 -10.61 22.20
N ALA A 331 1.39 -11.00 23.29
CA ALA A 331 0.18 -11.82 23.24
C ALA A 331 -0.98 -11.20 22.45
N ILE A 332 -1.06 -9.86 22.36
CA ILE A 332 -2.16 -9.13 21.69
C ILE A 332 -1.66 -8.33 20.47
N ARG A 333 -0.41 -8.55 20.07
CA ARG A 333 0.26 -7.72 19.07
C ARG A 333 -0.42 -7.79 17.71
N GLY A 334 -0.93 -8.95 17.31
CA GLY A 334 -1.66 -9.13 16.06
C GLY A 334 -2.96 -8.33 16.02
N GLN A 335 -3.78 -8.41 17.06
CA GLN A 335 -5.03 -7.64 17.17
C GLN A 335 -4.75 -6.13 17.25
N TYR A 336 -3.80 -5.74 18.10
CA TYR A 336 -3.43 -4.33 18.28
C TYR A 336 -2.93 -3.71 16.97
N TYR A 337 -1.99 -4.39 16.30
CA TYR A 337 -1.43 -3.97 15.03
C TYR A 337 -2.50 -3.96 13.93
N GLY A 338 -3.33 -5.01 13.88
CA GLY A 338 -4.42 -5.12 12.91
C GLY A 338 -5.43 -3.97 13.01
N ILE A 339 -5.83 -3.57 14.23
CA ILE A 339 -6.73 -2.43 14.44
C ILE A 339 -6.06 -1.13 14.02
N ALA A 340 -4.82 -0.88 14.43
CA ALA A 340 -4.10 0.34 14.08
C ALA A 340 -3.91 0.48 12.56
N ALA A 341 -3.50 -0.60 11.89
CA ALA A 341 -3.33 -0.63 10.44
C ALA A 341 -4.66 -0.52 9.69
N ALA A 342 -5.75 -1.09 10.22
CA ALA A 342 -7.09 -0.94 9.66
C ALA A 342 -7.54 0.53 9.64
N MET A 343 -7.25 1.28 10.69
CA MET A 343 -7.52 2.72 10.71
C MET A 343 -6.70 3.46 9.65
N GLY A 344 -5.45 3.08 9.40
CA GLY A 344 -4.66 3.59 8.28
C GLY A 344 -5.37 3.35 6.94
N LYS A 345 -5.81 2.12 6.67
CA LYS A 345 -6.50 1.79 5.40
C LYS A 345 -7.87 2.45 5.25
N ILE A 346 -8.56 2.74 6.36
CA ILE A 346 -9.74 3.62 6.34
C ILE A 346 -9.33 5.03 5.91
N GLY A 347 -8.21 5.56 6.43
CA GLY A 347 -7.63 6.83 5.99
C GLY A 347 -7.36 6.86 4.49
N ALA A 348 -6.67 5.85 3.95
CA ALA A 348 -6.41 5.69 2.52
C ALA A 348 -7.70 5.64 1.68
N PHE A 349 -8.72 4.92 2.14
CA PHE A 349 -10.01 4.84 1.48
C PHE A 349 -10.72 6.19 1.41
N VAL A 350 -10.78 6.91 2.53
CA VAL A 350 -11.42 8.22 2.65
C VAL A 350 -10.67 9.26 1.83
N GLY A 351 -9.34 9.33 1.94
CA GLY A 351 -8.49 10.28 1.22
C GLY A 351 -8.64 10.16 -0.28
N LYS A 352 -8.62 8.91 -0.77
CA LYS A 352 -8.85 8.63 -2.19
C LYS A 352 -10.22 9.11 -2.67
N ARG A 353 -11.27 8.88 -1.89
CA ARG A 353 -12.63 9.27 -2.26
C ARG A 353 -12.80 10.80 -2.26
N TYR A 354 -12.14 11.47 -1.32
CA TYR A 354 -12.17 12.94 -1.19
C TYR A 354 -11.53 13.62 -2.41
N LEU A 355 -10.33 13.20 -2.83
CA LEU A 355 -9.65 13.76 -3.99
C LEU A 355 -10.43 13.58 -5.30
N VAL A 356 -11.07 12.41 -5.50
CA VAL A 356 -11.92 12.17 -6.68
C VAL A 356 -13.13 13.09 -6.71
N MET A 357 -13.67 13.50 -5.55
CA MET A 357 -14.82 14.40 -5.49
C MET A 357 -14.47 15.86 -5.79
N GLN A 358 -13.27 16.31 -5.44
CA GLN A 358 -12.86 17.72 -5.65
C GLN A 358 -12.50 18.07 -7.09
N HIS A 359 -12.14 17.07 -7.93
CA HIS A 359 -11.76 17.32 -9.33
C HIS A 359 -12.58 16.49 -10.34
N PRO A 360 -13.91 16.57 -10.33
CA PRO A 360 -14.73 15.80 -11.28
C PRO A 360 -14.54 16.23 -12.74
N ARG A 361 -14.16 17.49 -13.00
CA ARG A 361 -13.97 18.03 -14.36
C ARG A 361 -12.57 17.83 -14.94
N SER A 362 -11.56 17.78 -14.12
CA SER A 362 -10.14 17.56 -14.53
C SER A 362 -9.93 16.16 -15.13
N TYR A 363 -10.70 15.17 -14.65
CA TYR A 363 -10.64 13.79 -15.15
C TYR A 363 -11.62 13.47 -16.28
N ALA A 364 -12.63 14.32 -16.51
CA ALA A 364 -13.61 14.11 -17.58
C ALA A 364 -13.18 14.73 -18.90
N ASN A 365 -12.28 15.73 -18.87
CA ASN A 365 -11.82 16.44 -20.07
C ASN A 365 -10.44 16.00 -20.55
N SER A 366 -9.81 15.00 -19.90
CA SER A 366 -8.43 14.58 -20.19
C SER A 366 -8.29 13.08 -20.48
N ILE A 367 -9.38 12.39 -20.84
CA ILE A 367 -9.35 11.01 -21.38
C ILE A 367 -10.36 10.90 -22.52
#